data_caf67b5773b517a709e61b10e1ecd12b
#
_entry.id   caf67b5773b517a709e61b10e1ecd12b
#
_cell.length_a   1.000
_cell.length_b   1.000
_cell.length_c   1.000
_cell.angle_alpha   90.00
_cell.angle_beta   90.00
_cell.angle_gamma   90.00
#
_symmetry.space_group_name_H-M   'P 1'
#
loop_
_entity.id
_entity.type
_entity.pdbx_description
1 polymer ?
#
loop_
_entity_poly.entity_id
_entity_poly.type
_entity_poly.pdbx_seq_one_letter_code
_entity_poly.pdbx_strand_id
1 'polypeptide(L)'
;PPELSPIEQDVLDEYERLAGNMKKLATILDHLASQPTSEILDGLRELERKTSLVFTLLKASVYSIVLQQEIGWGDGGGGEEQEGEE
;
A
#
# COMPACT_ATOMS: atom_id res chain seq x y z
N PRO A 1 -23.66 -16.44 -4.97
CA PRO A 1 -22.96 -15.19 -4.74
C PRO A 1 -22.63 -14.50 -6.05
N PRO A 2 -22.61 -13.19 -6.01
CA PRO A 2 -22.31 -12.45 -7.24
C PRO A 2 -20.89 -12.70 -7.69
N GLU A 3 -20.73 -12.72 -8.98
CA GLU A 3 -19.41 -12.89 -9.54
C GLU A 3 -18.67 -11.58 -9.54
N LEU A 4 -17.35 -11.67 -9.49
CA LEU A 4 -16.54 -10.49 -9.54
C LEU A 4 -16.55 -9.91 -10.95
N SER A 5 -16.55 -8.59 -11.01
CA SER A 5 -16.37 -7.92 -12.29
C SER A 5 -14.94 -8.14 -12.76
N PRO A 6 -14.67 -7.92 -14.06
CA PRO A 6 -13.29 -8.06 -14.54
C PRO A 6 -12.30 -7.18 -13.81
N ILE A 7 -12.70 -5.94 -13.46
CA ILE A 7 -11.78 -5.06 -12.78
C ILE A 7 -11.55 -5.51 -11.35
N GLU A 8 -12.58 -6.05 -10.70
CA GLU A 8 -12.41 -6.59 -9.37
C GLU A 8 -11.47 -7.78 -9.38
N GLN A 9 -11.59 -8.63 -10.39
CA GLN A 9 -10.69 -9.76 -10.52
C GLN A 9 -9.25 -9.29 -10.75
N ASP A 10 -9.08 -8.27 -11.58
CA ASP A 10 -7.74 -7.72 -11.80
C ASP A 10 -7.12 -7.22 -10.51
N VAL A 11 -7.92 -6.55 -9.68
CA VAL A 11 -7.42 -6.05 -8.40
C VAL A 11 -7.01 -7.21 -7.51
N LEU A 12 -7.83 -8.25 -7.43
CA LEU A 12 -7.49 -9.41 -6.63
C LEU A 12 -6.22 -10.09 -7.13
N ASP A 13 -6.07 -10.18 -8.46
CA ASP A 13 -4.86 -10.78 -9.02
C ASP A 13 -3.63 -9.99 -8.61
N GLU A 14 -3.73 -8.66 -8.59
CA GLU A 14 -2.59 -7.84 -8.20
C GLU A 14 -2.28 -7.98 -6.72
N TYR A 15 -3.31 -8.09 -5.89
CA TYR A 15 -3.06 -8.34 -4.46
C TYR A 15 -2.39 -9.70 -4.25
N GLU A 16 -2.81 -10.68 -5.02
CA GLU A 16 -2.20 -12.00 -4.91
C GLU A 16 -0.73 -11.95 -5.33
N ARG A 17 -0.44 -11.21 -6.38
CA ARG A 17 0.93 -11.05 -6.83
C ARG A 17 1.77 -10.33 -5.78
N LEU A 18 1.19 -9.28 -5.18
CA LEU A 18 1.88 -8.55 -4.14
C LEU A 18 2.20 -9.46 -2.96
N ALA A 19 1.22 -10.23 -2.52
CA ALA A 19 1.43 -11.15 -1.40
C ALA A 19 2.52 -12.16 -1.71
N GLY A 20 2.54 -12.69 -2.92
CA GLY A 20 3.58 -13.62 -3.33
C GLY A 20 4.95 -12.98 -3.35
N ASN A 21 5.03 -11.74 -3.83
CA ASN A 21 6.30 -11.03 -3.85
C ASN A 21 6.78 -10.71 -2.45
N MET A 22 5.87 -10.37 -1.55
CA MET A 22 6.24 -10.11 -0.16
C MET A 22 6.79 -11.38 0.50
N LYS A 23 6.20 -12.52 0.19
CA LYS A 23 6.70 -13.79 0.70
C LYS A 23 8.10 -14.09 0.21
N LYS A 24 8.34 -13.87 -1.08
CA LYS A 24 9.66 -14.09 -1.64
C LYS A 24 10.68 -13.14 -1.01
N LEU A 25 10.28 -11.89 -0.84
CA LEU A 25 11.16 -10.90 -0.23
C LEU A 25 11.51 -11.30 1.19
N ALA A 26 10.53 -11.75 1.96
CA ALA A 26 10.78 -12.17 3.34
C ALA A 26 11.78 -13.32 3.38
N THR A 27 11.66 -14.27 2.45
CA THR A 27 12.59 -15.38 2.38
C THR A 27 14.00 -14.92 2.04
N ILE A 28 14.11 -14.00 1.08
CA ILE A 28 15.40 -13.46 0.70
C ILE A 28 16.04 -12.70 1.85
N LEU A 29 15.24 -11.88 2.54
CA LEU A 29 15.74 -11.10 3.66
C LEU A 29 16.21 -11.99 4.79
N ASP A 30 15.47 -13.07 5.06
CA ASP A 30 15.87 -14.01 6.10
C ASP A 30 17.21 -14.64 5.75
N HIS A 31 17.39 -15.01 4.50
CA HIS A 31 18.64 -15.60 4.05
C HIS A 31 19.79 -14.62 4.19
N LEU A 32 19.59 -13.38 3.75
CA LEU A 32 20.62 -12.35 3.82
C LEU A 32 20.97 -12.02 5.26
N ALA A 33 19.97 -11.98 6.13
CA ALA A 33 20.20 -11.64 7.53
C ALA A 33 20.98 -12.74 8.25
N SER A 34 20.96 -13.96 7.73
CA SER A 34 21.69 -15.04 8.34
C SER A 34 23.18 -15.04 7.96
N GLN A 35 23.58 -14.15 7.06
CA GLN A 35 24.96 -14.04 6.62
C GLN A 35 25.42 -12.59 6.69
N PRO A 36 25.54 -12.04 7.91
CA PRO A 36 25.77 -10.61 8.06
C PRO A 36 27.19 -10.22 7.68
N THR A 37 27.32 -9.53 6.57
CA THR A 37 28.55 -8.84 6.20
C THR A 37 28.26 -7.36 6.17
N SER A 38 29.32 -6.56 6.13
CA SER A 38 29.13 -5.10 6.04
C SER A 38 28.30 -4.71 4.84
N GLU A 39 28.59 -5.36 3.72
CA GLU A 39 27.88 -5.03 2.49
C GLU A 39 26.43 -5.41 2.58
N ILE A 40 26.11 -6.56 3.19
CA ILE A 40 24.74 -6.99 3.34
C ILE A 40 24.00 -6.05 4.29
N LEU A 41 24.65 -5.63 5.37
CA LEU A 41 24.03 -4.70 6.30
C LEU A 41 23.75 -3.37 5.63
N ASP A 42 24.66 -2.88 4.82
CA ASP A 42 24.44 -1.64 4.08
C ASP A 42 23.28 -1.78 3.11
N GLY A 43 23.22 -2.91 2.41
CA GLY A 43 22.12 -3.17 1.49
C GLY A 43 20.80 -3.26 2.20
N LEU A 44 20.76 -3.90 3.36
CA LEU A 44 19.52 -4.01 4.12
C LEU A 44 19.07 -2.65 4.64
N ARG A 45 20.01 -1.80 5.04
CA ARG A 45 19.66 -0.45 5.48
C ARG A 45 19.07 0.35 4.34
N GLU A 46 19.66 0.22 3.16
CA GLU A 46 19.12 0.92 2.00
C GLU A 46 17.75 0.39 1.63
N LEU A 47 17.55 -0.91 1.72
CA LEU A 47 16.26 -1.52 1.45
C LEU A 47 15.21 -1.03 2.44
N GLU A 48 15.59 -0.93 3.72
CA GLU A 48 14.66 -0.43 4.73
C GLU A 48 14.23 0.99 4.40
N ARG A 49 15.16 1.82 3.96
CA ARG A 49 14.85 3.19 3.61
C ARG A 49 13.85 3.24 2.44
N LYS A 50 14.09 2.42 1.42
CA LYS A 50 13.20 2.40 0.27
C LYS A 50 11.85 1.82 0.60
N THR A 51 11.81 0.81 1.46
CA THR A 51 10.55 0.21 1.88
C THR A 51 9.71 1.21 2.65
N SER A 52 10.34 1.98 3.54
CA SER A 52 9.63 3.02 4.27
C SER A 52 9.02 4.04 3.32
N LEU A 53 9.76 4.41 2.28
CA LEU A 53 9.26 5.36 1.30
C LEU A 53 8.04 4.79 0.57
N VAL A 54 8.11 3.53 0.17
CA VAL A 54 7.00 2.88 -0.51
C VAL A 54 5.77 2.84 0.38
N PHE A 55 5.93 2.49 1.66
CA PHE A 55 4.81 2.49 2.59
C PHE A 55 4.19 3.87 2.72
N THR A 56 5.02 4.91 2.78
CA THR A 56 4.52 6.27 2.87
C THR A 56 3.69 6.62 1.65
N LEU A 57 4.18 6.26 0.47
CA LEU A 57 3.47 6.54 -0.76
C LEU A 57 2.18 5.74 -0.86
N LEU A 58 2.19 4.49 -0.42
CA LEU A 58 0.98 3.67 -0.43
C LEU A 58 -0.06 4.23 0.51
N LYS A 59 0.34 4.65 1.71
CA LYS A 59 -0.60 5.25 2.64
C LYS A 59 -1.20 6.53 2.07
N ALA A 60 -0.38 7.35 1.46
CA ALA A 60 -0.87 8.59 0.87
C ALA A 60 -1.87 8.28 -0.23
N SER A 61 -1.58 7.26 -1.04
CA SER A 61 -2.47 6.88 -2.12
C SER A 61 -3.81 6.38 -1.59
N VAL A 62 -3.78 5.52 -0.56
CA VAL A 62 -5.00 5.00 0.02
C VAL A 62 -5.81 6.12 0.64
N TYR A 63 -5.16 7.00 1.39
CA TYR A 63 -5.87 8.12 2.00
C TYR A 63 -6.50 9.01 0.95
N SER A 64 -5.80 9.22 -0.16
CA SER A 64 -6.34 10.03 -1.23
C SER A 64 -7.62 9.43 -1.79
N ILE A 65 -7.62 8.11 -1.99
CA ILE A 65 -8.79 7.42 -2.51
C ILE A 65 -9.94 7.50 -1.52
N VAL A 66 -9.66 7.27 -0.24
CA VAL A 66 -10.70 7.33 0.77
C VAL A 66 -11.29 8.73 0.86
N LEU A 67 -10.44 9.76 0.81
CA LEU A 67 -10.93 11.12 0.87
C LEU A 67 -11.81 11.44 -0.34
N GLN A 68 -11.43 10.95 -1.51
CA GLN A 68 -12.26 11.19 -2.67
C GLN A 68 -13.62 10.55 -2.53
N GLN A 69 -13.68 9.37 -1.97
CA GLN A 69 -14.95 8.71 -1.76
C GLN A 69 -15.79 9.44 -0.71
N GLU A 70 -15.15 9.92 0.35
CA GLU A 70 -15.87 10.66 1.34
C GLU A 70 -16.42 11.96 0.77
N ILE A 71 -15.65 12.63 -0.04
CA ILE A 71 -16.14 13.84 -0.68
C ILE A 71 -17.33 13.53 -1.57
N GLY A 72 -17.24 12.45 -2.35
CA GLY A 72 -18.34 12.05 -3.21
C GLY A 72 -19.58 11.72 -2.43
N TRP A 73 -19.44 11.04 -1.30
CA TRP A 73 -20.58 10.74 -0.47
C TRP A 73 -21.09 12.00 0.23
N GLY A 74 -20.18 12.84 0.70
CA GLY A 74 -20.57 14.05 1.39
C GLY A 74 -21.23 15.07 0.51
N ASP A 75 -20.93 15.06 -0.78
CA ASP A 75 -21.58 15.97 -1.69
C ASP A 75 -23.08 15.83 -1.60
N GLY A 76 -23.56 14.63 -1.38
CA GLY A 76 -24.98 14.44 -1.33
C GLY A 76 -25.62 15.06 -0.12
N GLY A 77 -24.88 15.30 0.96
CA GLY A 77 -25.53 15.78 2.13
C GLY A 77 -24.71 16.60 3.08
N GLY A 78 -23.41 16.62 2.96
CA GLY A 78 -22.60 17.26 3.97
C GLY A 78 -21.84 18.46 3.52
N GLY A 79 -22.03 18.89 2.31
CA GLY A 79 -21.24 20.00 1.80
C GLY A 79 -21.38 21.24 2.60
N GLU A 80 -22.56 21.52 3.05
CA GLU A 80 -22.76 22.77 3.77
C GLU A 80 -22.03 22.77 5.08
N GLU A 81 -21.98 21.63 5.72
CA GLU A 81 -21.36 21.64 7.01
C GLU A 81 -19.93 22.00 6.93
N GLN A 82 -19.27 21.52 5.90
CA GLN A 82 -17.86 21.84 5.81
C GLN A 82 -17.64 23.30 5.69
N GLU A 83 -18.42 23.95 4.89
CA GLU A 83 -18.24 25.37 4.77
C GLU A 83 -18.51 26.08 6.05
N GLY A 84 -19.46 25.60 6.77
CA GLY A 84 -19.77 26.25 8.03
C GLY A 84 -18.63 26.24 8.99
N GLU A 85 -17.77 25.26 8.89
CA GLU A 85 -16.66 25.22 9.82
C GLU A 85 -15.61 26.23 9.53
N GLU A 86 -15.52 26.68 8.34
CA GLU A 86 -14.53 27.66 8.05
C GLU A 86 -14.84 28.96 8.71
#